data_fd51dda28a9f3efa33dffb5e0f7227c0
#
_entry.id   fd51dda28a9f3efa33dffb5e0f7227c0
#
_cell.length_a   1.000
_cell.length_b   1.000
_cell.length_c   1.000
_cell.angle_alpha   90.00
_cell.angle_beta   90.00
_cell.angle_gamma   90.00
#
_symmetry.space_group_name_H-M   'P 1'
#
loop_
_entity.id
_entity.type
_entity.pdbx_description
1 polymer ?
#
loop_
_entity_poly.entity_id
_entity_poly.type
_entity_poly.pdbx_seq_one_letter_code
_entity_poly.pdbx_strand_id
1 'polypeptide(L)'
;MIIYRILSTILFLVSLPFYAAVRACRGKYLPGWQEKLGKFHAPDLGDKVIMFHGVSVGEVIALENLIKKTKETFPDYKIVVTTGTKTGQEIAHKKFDNTADFITYFPFDITICVELFLKKINPSIVLIAETELWPTFAAYCRKKNIPLFVINGRISDSTFKSYSLIKGFFKEIFKNYTEILTQSEEDKEKFIKIGAPAEKTQVMKNLKFDVKRIDADIQIEKGKNRIIIAGSTHKGEDEIILSAFEKLKKEFSDTK
;
A
#
# COMPACT_ATOMS: atom_id res chain seq x y z
N MET A 1 -8.03 -22.91 1.42
CA MET A 1 -8.55 -21.75 2.19
C MET A 1 -8.96 -22.08 3.63
N ILE A 2 -9.73 -23.14 3.92
CA ILE A 2 -10.13 -23.49 5.30
C ILE A 2 -8.91 -23.76 6.19
N ILE A 3 -7.97 -24.60 5.73
CA ILE A 3 -6.74 -24.92 6.47
C ILE A 3 -5.95 -23.65 6.80
N TYR A 4 -5.80 -22.73 5.85
CA TYR A 4 -5.12 -21.45 6.09
C TYR A 4 -5.79 -20.65 7.22
N ARG A 5 -7.13 -20.53 7.19
CA ARG A 5 -7.88 -19.80 8.23
C ARG A 5 -7.72 -20.41 9.61
N ILE A 6 -7.74 -21.74 9.70
CA ILE A 6 -7.52 -22.44 10.97
C ILE A 6 -6.09 -22.18 11.46
N LEU A 7 -5.08 -22.42 10.61
CA LEU A 7 -3.69 -22.25 10.98
C LEU A 7 -3.34 -20.81 11.32
N SER A 8 -3.81 -19.84 10.54
CA SER A 8 -3.58 -18.41 10.81
C SER A 8 -4.23 -17.97 12.12
N THR A 9 -5.44 -18.47 12.43
CA THR A 9 -6.11 -18.19 13.70
C THR A 9 -5.37 -18.80 14.89
N ILE A 10 -4.93 -20.06 14.79
CA ILE A 10 -4.15 -20.72 15.84
C ILE A 10 -2.83 -19.98 16.04
N LEU A 11 -2.10 -19.69 14.96
CA LEU A 11 -0.82 -18.96 15.02
C LEU A 11 -0.99 -17.58 15.66
N PHE A 12 -2.07 -16.87 15.32
CA PHE A 12 -2.39 -15.59 15.92
C PHE A 12 -2.63 -15.72 17.42
N LEU A 13 -3.49 -16.65 17.84
CA LEU A 13 -3.82 -16.85 19.24
C LEU A 13 -2.60 -17.25 20.08
N VAL A 14 -1.72 -18.07 19.52
CA VAL A 14 -0.47 -18.51 20.20
C VAL A 14 0.56 -17.38 20.25
N SER A 15 0.69 -16.60 19.18
CA SER A 15 1.67 -15.49 19.12
C SER A 15 1.22 -14.25 19.90
N LEU A 16 -0.08 -14.07 20.09
CA LEU A 16 -0.67 -12.91 20.72
C LEU A 16 -0.15 -12.62 22.13
N PRO A 17 -0.15 -13.56 23.10
CA PRO A 17 0.33 -13.30 24.45
C PRO A 17 1.84 -13.01 24.46
N PHE A 18 2.61 -13.69 23.64
CA PHE A 18 4.05 -13.43 23.52
C PHE A 18 4.33 -12.04 22.95
N TYR A 19 3.61 -11.66 21.90
CA TYR A 19 3.72 -10.33 21.31
C TYR A 19 3.26 -9.22 22.29
N ALA A 20 2.18 -9.45 23.02
CA ALA A 20 1.70 -8.53 24.05
C ALA A 20 2.72 -8.35 25.18
N ALA A 21 3.34 -9.44 25.66
CA ALA A 21 4.37 -9.39 26.69
C ALA A 21 5.62 -8.63 26.25
N VAL A 22 6.14 -8.93 25.05
CA VAL A 22 7.31 -8.21 24.48
C VAL A 22 7.03 -6.71 24.32
N ARG A 23 5.83 -6.33 23.92
CA ARG A 23 5.44 -4.93 23.76
C ARG A 23 5.24 -4.22 25.09
N ALA A 24 4.63 -4.89 26.08
CA ALA A 24 4.49 -4.37 27.44
C ALA A 24 5.86 -4.08 28.06
N CYS A 25 6.81 -5.01 27.95
CA CYS A 25 8.18 -4.83 28.44
C CYS A 25 8.93 -3.68 27.75
N ARG A 26 8.60 -3.36 26.51
CA ARG A 26 9.22 -2.25 25.75
C ARG A 26 8.49 -0.93 25.84
N GLY A 27 7.42 -0.84 26.65
CA GLY A 27 6.58 0.37 26.79
C GLY A 27 5.92 0.86 25.50
N LYS A 28 5.79 -0.01 24.47
CA LYS A 28 5.23 0.36 23.18
C LYS A 28 3.87 -0.30 22.98
N TYR A 29 2.81 0.50 22.96
CA TYR A 29 1.48 0.01 22.59
C TYR A 29 1.42 -0.36 21.09
N LEU A 30 0.55 -1.32 20.78
CA LEU A 30 0.23 -1.67 19.39
C LEU A 30 -0.64 -0.57 18.77
N PRO A 31 -0.16 0.18 17.78
CA PRO A 31 -0.98 1.19 17.14
C PRO A 31 -2.18 0.53 16.45
N GLY A 32 -3.38 1.07 16.69
CA GLY A 32 -4.61 0.60 16.06
C GLY A 32 -5.04 -0.82 16.44
N TRP A 33 -4.62 -1.32 17.60
CA TRP A 33 -4.92 -2.69 18.03
C TRP A 33 -6.43 -3.00 18.03
N GLN A 34 -7.24 -2.11 18.62
CA GLN A 34 -8.68 -2.30 18.65
C GLN A 34 -9.29 -2.27 17.26
N GLU A 35 -8.84 -1.34 16.42
CA GLU A 35 -9.29 -1.20 15.04
C GLU A 35 -8.94 -2.46 14.23
N LYS A 36 -7.72 -2.97 14.35
CA LYS A 36 -7.29 -4.22 13.70
C LYS A 36 -8.07 -5.45 14.15
N LEU A 37 -8.61 -5.43 15.37
CA LEU A 37 -9.55 -6.45 15.86
C LEU A 37 -10.98 -6.22 15.37
N GLY A 38 -11.25 -5.18 14.59
CA GLY A 38 -12.59 -4.78 14.19
C GLY A 38 -13.41 -4.09 15.30
N LYS A 39 -12.76 -3.68 16.39
CA LYS A 39 -13.37 -2.99 17.54
C LYS A 39 -13.15 -1.48 17.44
N PHE A 40 -13.87 -0.83 16.54
CA PHE A 40 -13.82 0.63 16.36
C PHE A 40 -15.23 1.18 16.10
N HIS A 41 -15.39 2.47 16.22
CA HIS A 41 -16.61 3.18 15.85
C HIS A 41 -16.40 3.75 14.45
N ALA A 42 -17.19 3.31 13.48
CA ALA A 42 -17.24 3.94 12.17
C ALA A 42 -18.37 4.98 12.16
N PRO A 43 -18.21 6.10 11.46
CA PRO A 43 -19.33 6.99 11.17
C PRO A 43 -20.36 6.26 10.28
N ASP A 44 -21.54 6.85 10.12
CA ASP A 44 -22.49 6.34 9.12
C ASP A 44 -21.91 6.62 7.72
N LEU A 45 -21.53 5.56 7.03
CA LEU A 45 -20.93 5.61 5.69
C LEU A 45 -21.97 5.35 4.58
N GLY A 46 -23.17 4.91 4.95
CA GLY A 46 -24.19 4.49 3.97
C GLY A 46 -23.79 3.27 3.15
N ASP A 47 -24.38 3.11 1.96
CA ASP A 47 -24.18 1.93 1.11
C ASP A 47 -23.20 2.15 -0.06
N LYS A 48 -22.75 3.40 -0.28
CA LYS A 48 -21.83 3.74 -1.36
C LYS A 48 -20.44 4.04 -0.81
N VAL A 49 -19.63 3.01 -0.62
CA VAL A 49 -18.29 3.13 0.00
C VAL A 49 -17.22 2.59 -0.93
N ILE A 50 -16.22 3.40 -1.23
CA ILE A 50 -14.99 3.00 -1.90
C ILE A 50 -13.89 2.92 -0.86
N MET A 51 -13.31 1.73 -0.68
CA MET A 51 -12.24 1.51 0.27
C MET A 51 -10.90 1.38 -0.43
N PHE A 52 -9.92 2.17 0.01
CA PHE A 52 -8.52 2.08 -0.39
C PHE A 52 -7.67 1.51 0.73
N HIS A 53 -6.74 0.63 0.39
CA HIS A 53 -5.78 0.08 1.34
C HIS A 53 -4.35 0.31 0.87
N GLY A 54 -3.52 0.89 1.74
CA GLY A 54 -2.08 1.01 1.56
C GLY A 54 -1.38 0.79 2.88
N VAL A 55 -0.48 -0.19 2.97
CA VAL A 55 0.18 -0.59 4.23
C VAL A 55 1.19 0.44 4.69
N SER A 56 2.04 0.88 3.78
CA SER A 56 3.21 1.72 4.04
C SER A 56 3.01 3.18 3.64
N VAL A 57 3.93 4.03 4.10
CA VAL A 57 3.98 5.45 3.70
C VAL A 57 4.02 5.61 2.17
N GLY A 58 4.84 4.79 1.49
CA GLY A 58 4.99 4.88 0.03
C GLY A 58 3.72 4.54 -0.73
N GLU A 59 2.98 3.52 -0.27
CA GLU A 59 1.69 3.13 -0.85
C GLU A 59 0.61 4.17 -0.62
N VAL A 60 0.53 4.71 0.61
CA VAL A 60 -0.41 5.78 0.96
C VAL A 60 -0.19 7.02 0.09
N ILE A 61 1.07 7.42 -0.12
CA ILE A 61 1.41 8.54 -1.00
C ILE A 61 1.04 8.24 -2.46
N ALA A 62 1.29 7.03 -2.94
CA ALA A 62 0.95 6.63 -4.31
C ALA A 62 -0.57 6.68 -4.59
N LEU A 63 -1.40 6.48 -3.57
CA LEU A 63 -2.86 6.54 -3.69
C LEU A 63 -3.42 7.97 -3.74
N GLU A 64 -2.63 9.01 -3.43
CA GLU A 64 -3.14 10.37 -3.21
C GLU A 64 -3.95 10.91 -4.40
N ASN A 65 -3.39 10.87 -5.60
CA ASN A 65 -4.07 11.40 -6.79
C ASN A 65 -5.29 10.56 -7.17
N LEU A 66 -5.19 9.24 -7.03
CA LEU A 66 -6.30 8.35 -7.32
C LEU A 66 -7.49 8.61 -6.37
N ILE A 67 -7.24 8.78 -5.08
CA ILE A 67 -8.26 9.09 -4.08
C ILE A 67 -8.92 10.44 -4.38
N LYS A 68 -8.14 11.48 -4.68
CA LYS A 68 -8.67 12.80 -5.05
C LYS A 68 -9.56 12.74 -6.29
N LYS A 69 -9.07 12.13 -7.37
CA LYS A 69 -9.85 11.95 -8.60
C LYS A 69 -11.11 11.11 -8.37
N THR A 70 -11.02 10.07 -7.52
CA THR A 70 -12.19 9.26 -7.19
C THR A 70 -13.25 10.09 -6.47
N LYS A 71 -12.86 10.93 -5.51
CA LYS A 71 -13.80 11.82 -4.79
C LYS A 71 -14.44 12.84 -5.72
N GLU A 72 -13.68 13.40 -6.67
CA GLU A 72 -14.17 14.34 -7.67
C GLU A 72 -15.14 13.66 -8.66
N THR A 73 -14.83 12.44 -9.10
CA THR A 73 -15.61 11.71 -10.10
C THR A 73 -16.87 11.08 -9.53
N PHE A 74 -16.79 10.62 -8.27
CA PHE A 74 -17.86 9.92 -7.56
C PHE A 74 -18.19 10.62 -6.23
N PRO A 75 -18.70 11.85 -6.25
CA PRO A 75 -18.93 12.66 -5.03
C PRO A 75 -19.91 12.02 -4.05
N ASP A 76 -20.84 11.19 -4.55
CA ASP A 76 -21.82 10.46 -3.73
C ASP A 76 -21.21 9.30 -2.94
N TYR A 77 -20.01 8.86 -3.31
CA TYR A 77 -19.35 7.78 -2.60
C TYR A 77 -18.54 8.29 -1.40
N LYS A 78 -18.64 7.56 -0.32
CA LYS A 78 -17.78 7.72 0.86
C LYS A 78 -16.45 7.07 0.61
N ILE A 79 -15.38 7.76 0.96
CA ILE A 79 -14.00 7.25 0.80
C ILE A 79 -13.49 6.78 2.16
N VAL A 80 -13.12 5.52 2.22
CA VAL A 80 -12.44 4.92 3.38
C VAL A 80 -11.00 4.60 3.03
N VAL A 81 -10.06 5.08 3.84
CA VAL A 81 -8.64 4.76 3.69
C VAL A 81 -8.18 3.88 4.85
N THR A 82 -7.52 2.79 4.54
CA THR A 82 -6.98 1.88 5.56
C THR A 82 -5.49 1.72 5.43
N THR A 83 -4.80 1.57 6.57
CA THR A 83 -3.34 1.41 6.60
C THR A 83 -2.91 0.23 7.48
N GLY A 84 -1.67 -0.24 7.27
CA GLY A 84 -1.10 -1.35 8.06
C GLY A 84 -0.19 -0.86 9.20
N THR A 85 0.48 0.28 9.03
CA THR A 85 1.54 0.77 9.93
C THR A 85 1.19 2.11 10.58
N LYS A 86 1.82 2.41 11.74
CA LYS A 86 1.63 3.70 12.43
C LYS A 86 2.02 4.87 11.54
N THR A 87 3.17 4.80 10.91
CA THR A 87 3.66 5.86 10.01
C THR A 87 2.78 6.02 8.77
N GLY A 88 2.26 4.91 8.22
CA GLY A 88 1.26 4.95 7.14
C GLY A 88 -0.02 5.66 7.59
N GLN A 89 -0.50 5.39 8.82
CA GLN A 89 -1.68 6.03 9.38
C GLN A 89 -1.49 7.54 9.58
N GLU A 90 -0.35 7.95 10.14
CA GLU A 90 0.00 9.37 10.31
C GLU A 90 0.01 10.12 8.98
N ILE A 91 0.58 9.52 7.94
CA ILE A 91 0.58 10.09 6.59
C ILE A 91 -0.81 10.10 5.96
N ALA A 92 -1.61 9.05 6.18
CA ALA A 92 -2.99 9.00 5.69
C ALA A 92 -3.82 10.14 6.28
N HIS A 93 -3.74 10.38 7.59
CA HIS A 93 -4.39 11.53 8.23
C HIS A 93 -3.88 12.85 7.66
N LYS A 94 -2.56 13.04 7.57
CA LYS A 94 -1.99 14.28 7.04
C LYS A 94 -2.47 14.60 5.62
N LYS A 95 -2.71 13.58 4.79
CA LYS A 95 -3.05 13.77 3.37
C LYS A 95 -4.54 13.72 3.08
N PHE A 96 -5.32 12.97 3.86
CA PHE A 96 -6.69 12.61 3.50
C PHE A 96 -7.75 13.06 4.48
N ASP A 97 -7.43 13.68 5.63
CA ASP A 97 -8.45 14.13 6.59
C ASP A 97 -9.54 15.05 5.97
N ASN A 98 -9.20 15.75 4.89
CA ASN A 98 -10.15 16.60 4.16
C ASN A 98 -10.76 15.90 2.92
N THR A 99 -10.38 14.66 2.60
CA THR A 99 -10.81 13.97 1.38
C THR A 99 -11.48 12.63 1.69
N ALA A 100 -10.94 11.89 2.67
CA ALA A 100 -11.53 10.65 3.13
C ALA A 100 -12.60 10.91 4.19
N ASP A 101 -13.68 10.15 4.11
CA ASP A 101 -14.76 10.22 5.09
C ASP A 101 -14.43 9.40 6.36
N PHE A 102 -13.52 8.42 6.24
CA PHE A 102 -13.01 7.65 7.38
C PHE A 102 -11.62 7.09 7.11
N ILE A 103 -10.74 7.15 8.12
CA ILE A 103 -9.39 6.60 8.08
C ILE A 103 -9.20 5.66 9.27
N THR A 104 -8.76 4.42 9.03
CA THR A 104 -8.59 3.43 10.09
C THR A 104 -7.49 2.42 9.75
N TYR A 105 -7.18 1.51 10.65
CA TYR A 105 -6.27 0.41 10.37
C TYR A 105 -6.98 -0.75 9.67
N PHE A 106 -6.27 -1.42 8.78
CA PHE A 106 -6.72 -2.66 8.15
C PHE A 106 -6.83 -3.78 9.20
N PRO A 107 -7.86 -4.64 9.13
CA PRO A 107 -8.06 -5.70 10.10
C PRO A 107 -6.96 -6.76 10.06
N PHE A 108 -6.72 -7.45 11.15
CA PHE A 108 -5.97 -8.71 11.09
C PHE A 108 -6.70 -9.70 10.18
N ASP A 109 -5.93 -10.43 9.34
CA ASP A 109 -6.50 -11.38 8.36
C ASP A 109 -7.03 -12.66 9.01
N ILE A 110 -7.85 -12.48 10.03
CA ILE A 110 -8.51 -13.52 10.82
C ILE A 110 -10.02 -13.37 10.65
N THR A 111 -10.69 -14.50 10.52
CA THR A 111 -12.12 -14.58 10.23
C THR A 111 -12.96 -13.56 10.99
N ILE A 112 -12.87 -13.55 12.32
CA ILE A 112 -13.71 -12.66 13.15
C ILE A 112 -13.37 -11.18 12.97
N CYS A 113 -12.08 -10.85 12.83
CA CYS A 113 -11.65 -9.47 12.64
C CYS A 113 -12.12 -8.93 11.29
N VAL A 114 -11.99 -9.72 10.23
CA VAL A 114 -12.44 -9.39 8.88
C VAL A 114 -13.96 -9.25 8.81
N GLU A 115 -14.69 -10.16 9.44
CA GLU A 115 -16.18 -10.09 9.47
C GLU A 115 -16.68 -8.83 10.17
N LEU A 116 -16.13 -8.54 11.36
CA LEU A 116 -16.50 -7.35 12.13
C LEU A 116 -16.15 -6.07 11.37
N PHE A 117 -14.99 -6.04 10.74
CA PHE A 117 -14.53 -4.91 9.93
C PHE A 117 -15.45 -4.68 8.73
N LEU A 118 -15.64 -5.70 7.90
CA LEU A 118 -16.49 -5.60 6.70
C LEU A 118 -17.97 -5.31 7.02
N LYS A 119 -18.45 -5.73 8.20
CA LYS A 119 -19.80 -5.38 8.66
C LYS A 119 -19.94 -3.89 8.97
N LYS A 120 -18.86 -3.24 9.48
CA LYS A 120 -18.89 -1.83 9.87
C LYS A 120 -18.62 -0.89 8.70
N ILE A 121 -17.68 -1.27 7.83
CA ILE A 121 -17.31 -0.44 6.68
C ILE A 121 -18.28 -0.62 5.51
N ASN A 122 -18.80 -1.84 5.31
CA ASN A 122 -19.71 -2.22 4.24
C ASN A 122 -19.28 -1.68 2.85
N PRO A 123 -18.03 -1.95 2.38
CA PRO A 123 -17.53 -1.35 1.16
C PRO A 123 -18.26 -1.91 -0.07
N SER A 124 -18.62 -1.01 -1.01
CA SER A 124 -19.14 -1.38 -2.33
C SER A 124 -18.03 -1.87 -3.26
N ILE A 125 -16.79 -1.42 -3.04
CA ILE A 125 -15.60 -1.77 -3.81
C ILE A 125 -14.36 -1.59 -2.93
N VAL A 126 -13.35 -2.45 -3.13
CA VAL A 126 -12.08 -2.41 -2.41
C VAL A 126 -10.91 -2.39 -3.40
N LEU A 127 -9.99 -1.44 -3.20
CA LEU A 127 -8.76 -1.29 -3.95
C LEU A 127 -7.57 -1.44 -2.99
N ILE A 128 -6.73 -2.45 -3.23
CA ILE A 128 -5.54 -2.73 -2.42
C ILE A 128 -4.30 -2.38 -3.23
N ALA A 129 -3.44 -1.52 -2.68
CA ALA A 129 -2.21 -1.09 -3.32
C ALA A 129 -1.11 -2.17 -3.24
N GLU A 130 -0.31 -2.26 -4.29
CA GLU A 130 0.87 -3.11 -4.44
C GLU A 130 0.57 -4.62 -4.26
N THR A 131 1.34 -5.34 -3.45
CA THR A 131 1.26 -6.82 -3.37
C THR A 131 0.73 -7.28 -2.02
N GLU A 132 -0.27 -6.58 -1.51
CA GLU A 132 -0.90 -6.91 -0.24
C GLU A 132 -2.02 -7.94 -0.47
N LEU A 133 -1.64 -9.22 -0.40
CA LEU A 133 -2.57 -10.33 -0.61
C LEU A 133 -3.05 -10.89 0.73
N TRP A 134 -4.28 -10.56 1.10
CA TRP A 134 -4.92 -10.94 2.35
C TRP A 134 -5.94 -12.06 2.12
N PRO A 135 -5.58 -13.36 2.34
CA PRO A 135 -6.38 -14.49 1.90
C PRO A 135 -7.76 -14.57 2.53
N THR A 136 -7.87 -14.27 3.85
CA THR A 136 -9.17 -14.30 4.54
C THR A 136 -10.04 -13.14 4.09
N PHE A 137 -9.46 -11.94 4.02
CA PHE A 137 -10.16 -10.74 3.57
C PHE A 137 -10.70 -10.89 2.14
N ALA A 138 -9.85 -11.36 1.22
CA ALA A 138 -10.24 -11.61 -0.17
C ALA A 138 -11.40 -12.64 -0.28
N ALA A 139 -11.32 -13.71 0.49
CA ALA A 139 -12.40 -14.72 0.48
C ALA A 139 -13.71 -14.20 1.07
N TYR A 140 -13.66 -13.27 2.04
CA TYR A 140 -14.86 -12.62 2.57
C TYR A 140 -15.43 -11.57 1.61
N CYS A 141 -14.58 -10.80 0.91
CA CYS A 141 -15.04 -9.92 -0.17
C CYS A 141 -15.80 -10.71 -1.22
N ARG A 142 -15.24 -11.84 -1.69
CA ARG A 142 -15.95 -12.72 -2.64
C ARG A 142 -17.27 -13.27 -2.09
N LYS A 143 -17.29 -13.74 -0.84
CA LYS A 143 -18.51 -14.26 -0.19
C LYS A 143 -19.62 -13.21 -0.11
N LYS A 144 -19.25 -11.94 0.05
CA LYS A 144 -20.17 -10.79 0.13
C LYS A 144 -20.42 -10.11 -1.21
N ASN A 145 -19.88 -10.64 -2.31
CA ASN A 145 -19.93 -10.03 -3.65
C ASN A 145 -19.36 -8.61 -3.71
N ILE A 146 -18.34 -8.32 -2.90
CA ILE A 146 -17.62 -7.07 -2.91
C ILE A 146 -16.48 -7.15 -3.94
N PRO A 147 -16.50 -6.37 -5.02
CA PRO A 147 -15.39 -6.30 -5.97
C PRO A 147 -14.08 -5.91 -5.28
N LEU A 148 -13.04 -6.71 -5.51
CA LEU A 148 -11.72 -6.53 -4.90
C LEU A 148 -10.66 -6.43 -5.99
N PHE A 149 -9.88 -5.36 -5.97
CA PHE A 149 -8.84 -5.08 -6.94
C PHE A 149 -7.47 -4.99 -6.27
N VAL A 150 -6.46 -5.55 -6.92
CA VAL A 150 -5.08 -5.13 -6.70
C VAL A 150 -4.81 -3.99 -7.67
N ILE A 151 -4.32 -2.88 -7.17
CA ILE A 151 -3.90 -1.74 -7.97
C ILE A 151 -2.42 -1.43 -7.74
N ASN A 152 -1.75 -0.91 -8.76
CA ASN A 152 -0.30 -0.64 -8.71
C ASN A 152 0.51 -1.90 -8.33
N GLY A 153 0.06 -3.08 -8.76
CA GLY A 153 0.63 -4.37 -8.40
C GLY A 153 2.10 -4.49 -8.81
N ARG A 154 2.96 -4.87 -7.84
CA ARG A 154 4.39 -5.04 -8.04
C ARG A 154 4.91 -6.22 -7.23
N ILE A 155 5.73 -7.08 -7.83
CA ILE A 155 6.36 -8.21 -7.13
C ILE A 155 7.88 -8.11 -7.26
N SER A 156 8.60 -7.99 -6.13
CA SER A 156 10.05 -8.06 -6.11
C SER A 156 10.54 -9.47 -6.47
N ASP A 157 11.76 -9.59 -6.98
CA ASP A 157 12.33 -10.89 -7.35
C ASP A 157 12.42 -11.85 -6.16
N SER A 158 12.73 -11.36 -4.98
CA SER A 158 12.78 -12.15 -3.75
C SER A 158 11.38 -12.67 -3.36
N THR A 159 10.37 -11.81 -3.43
CA THR A 159 8.98 -12.18 -3.17
C THR A 159 8.46 -13.17 -4.23
N PHE A 160 8.77 -12.94 -5.51
CA PHE A 160 8.42 -13.84 -6.59
C PHE A 160 8.95 -15.26 -6.38
N LYS A 161 10.25 -15.39 -6.01
CA LYS A 161 10.86 -16.69 -5.70
C LYS A 161 10.11 -17.41 -4.58
N SER A 162 9.80 -16.70 -3.50
CA SER A 162 9.08 -17.27 -2.34
C SER A 162 7.65 -17.69 -2.70
N TYR A 163 6.93 -16.85 -3.44
CA TYR A 163 5.54 -17.12 -3.83
C TYR A 163 5.43 -18.24 -4.85
N SER A 164 6.41 -18.39 -5.72
CA SER A 164 6.47 -19.48 -6.70
C SER A 164 6.50 -20.86 -6.07
N LEU A 165 7.09 -21.00 -4.87
CA LEU A 165 7.13 -22.27 -4.14
C LEU A 165 5.73 -22.75 -3.71
N ILE A 166 4.81 -21.82 -3.50
CA ILE A 166 3.45 -22.11 -3.04
C ILE A 166 2.39 -21.56 -4.01
N LYS A 167 2.70 -21.57 -5.32
CA LYS A 167 1.82 -21.04 -6.38
C LYS A 167 0.39 -21.58 -6.34
N GLY A 168 0.21 -22.83 -5.95
CA GLY A 168 -1.12 -23.43 -5.82
C GLY A 168 -1.99 -22.73 -4.78
N PHE A 169 -1.39 -22.25 -3.69
CA PHE A 169 -2.07 -21.46 -2.68
C PHE A 169 -2.46 -20.08 -3.24
N PHE A 170 -1.54 -19.40 -3.91
CA PHE A 170 -1.83 -18.09 -4.52
C PHE A 170 -2.88 -18.17 -5.61
N LYS A 171 -2.87 -19.23 -6.43
CA LYS A 171 -3.93 -19.48 -7.42
C LYS A 171 -5.33 -19.48 -6.80
N GLU A 172 -5.49 -20.09 -5.62
CA GLU A 172 -6.77 -20.08 -4.90
C GLU A 172 -7.11 -18.68 -4.33
N ILE A 173 -6.13 -17.92 -3.91
CA ILE A 173 -6.33 -16.54 -3.43
C ILE A 173 -6.79 -15.64 -4.58
N PHE A 174 -6.12 -15.68 -5.72
CA PHE A 174 -6.42 -14.82 -6.87
C PHE A 174 -7.81 -15.04 -7.46
N LYS A 175 -8.43 -16.20 -7.25
CA LYS A 175 -9.83 -16.43 -7.62
C LYS A 175 -10.80 -15.44 -6.94
N ASN A 176 -10.41 -14.87 -5.81
CA ASN A 176 -11.24 -13.94 -5.04
C ASN A 176 -11.12 -12.48 -5.50
N TYR A 177 -10.15 -12.19 -6.36
CA TYR A 177 -9.95 -10.86 -6.91
C TYR A 177 -10.76 -10.68 -8.19
N THR A 178 -11.28 -9.47 -8.37
CA THR A 178 -11.98 -9.05 -9.59
C THR A 178 -10.97 -8.83 -10.70
N GLU A 179 -9.95 -7.99 -10.43
CA GLU A 179 -8.84 -7.74 -11.34
C GLU A 179 -7.55 -7.46 -10.57
N ILE A 180 -6.43 -7.62 -11.27
CA ILE A 180 -5.08 -7.36 -10.79
C ILE A 180 -4.42 -6.40 -11.79
N LEU A 181 -4.24 -5.16 -11.36
CA LEU A 181 -3.71 -4.07 -12.17
C LEU A 181 -2.26 -3.80 -11.76
N THR A 182 -1.32 -4.17 -12.62
CA THR A 182 0.13 -4.17 -12.33
C THR A 182 0.83 -2.91 -12.84
N GLN A 183 2.03 -2.63 -12.29
CA GLN A 183 2.83 -1.47 -12.69
C GLN A 183 3.48 -1.64 -14.07
N SER A 184 3.84 -2.87 -14.42
CA SER A 184 4.60 -3.19 -15.65
C SER A 184 4.20 -4.53 -16.25
N GLU A 185 4.60 -4.80 -17.49
CA GLU A 185 4.44 -6.12 -18.11
C GLU A 185 5.25 -7.20 -17.36
N GLU A 186 6.42 -6.85 -16.84
CA GLU A 186 7.22 -7.76 -16.01
C GLU A 186 6.47 -8.18 -14.74
N ASP A 187 5.85 -7.23 -14.03
CA ASP A 187 5.03 -7.53 -12.85
C ASP A 187 3.83 -8.39 -13.24
N LYS A 188 3.14 -8.07 -14.32
CA LYS A 188 2.03 -8.88 -14.85
C LYS A 188 2.43 -10.33 -15.08
N GLU A 189 3.56 -10.55 -15.74
CA GLU A 189 4.07 -11.90 -15.94
C GLU A 189 4.37 -12.62 -14.61
N LYS A 190 4.98 -11.91 -13.65
CA LYS A 190 5.24 -12.46 -12.31
C LYS A 190 3.94 -12.87 -11.61
N PHE A 191 2.90 -12.02 -11.63
CA PHE A 191 1.58 -12.35 -11.08
C PHE A 191 0.97 -13.59 -11.74
N ILE A 192 1.01 -13.69 -13.08
CA ILE A 192 0.49 -14.84 -13.82
C ILE A 192 1.28 -16.12 -13.45
N LYS A 193 2.60 -16.04 -13.39
CA LYS A 193 3.47 -17.18 -13.05
C LYS A 193 3.22 -17.73 -11.64
N ILE A 194 2.83 -16.88 -10.68
CA ILE A 194 2.44 -17.31 -9.33
C ILE A 194 0.96 -17.72 -9.21
N GLY A 195 0.19 -17.67 -10.30
CA GLY A 195 -1.15 -18.25 -10.37
C GLY A 195 -2.29 -17.27 -10.53
N ALA A 196 -2.03 -15.98 -10.79
CA ALA A 196 -3.07 -15.03 -11.15
C ALA A 196 -3.68 -15.39 -12.52
N PRO A 197 -5.01 -15.29 -12.71
CA PRO A 197 -5.64 -15.51 -14.00
C PRO A 197 -5.18 -14.45 -15.01
N ALA A 198 -4.72 -14.88 -16.19
CA ALA A 198 -4.21 -13.97 -17.22
C ALA A 198 -5.28 -12.98 -17.69
N GLU A 199 -6.53 -13.45 -17.82
CA GLU A 199 -7.68 -12.65 -18.24
C GLU A 199 -8.10 -11.57 -17.23
N LYS A 200 -7.64 -11.69 -15.98
CA LYS A 200 -7.89 -10.71 -14.91
C LYS A 200 -6.67 -9.85 -14.57
N THR A 201 -5.57 -10.05 -15.27
CA THR A 201 -4.30 -9.37 -14.94
C THR A 201 -3.91 -8.43 -16.09
N GLN A 202 -3.89 -7.12 -15.80
CA GLN A 202 -3.64 -6.07 -16.76
C GLN A 202 -2.57 -5.09 -16.27
N VAL A 203 -1.93 -4.37 -17.19
CA VAL A 203 -0.98 -3.31 -16.83
C VAL A 203 -1.72 -1.98 -16.75
N MET A 204 -1.62 -1.31 -15.59
CA MET A 204 -2.15 0.02 -15.38
C MET A 204 -1.08 1.12 -15.36
N LYS A 205 0.20 0.75 -15.39
CA LYS A 205 1.36 1.59 -15.11
C LYS A 205 1.45 2.02 -13.63
N ASN A 206 2.53 2.73 -13.28
CA ASN A 206 2.81 3.09 -11.90
C ASN A 206 2.09 4.39 -11.51
N LEU A 207 1.26 4.33 -10.47
CA LEU A 207 0.52 5.48 -9.93
C LEU A 207 1.42 6.65 -9.52
N LYS A 208 2.69 6.39 -9.19
CA LYS A 208 3.66 7.43 -8.84
C LYS A 208 3.98 8.39 -9.99
N PHE A 209 3.71 7.98 -11.24
CA PHE A 209 3.91 8.85 -12.41
C PHE A 209 2.68 9.72 -12.74
N ASP A 210 1.55 9.52 -12.07
CA ASP A 210 0.36 10.38 -12.21
C ASP A 210 0.45 11.64 -11.33
N VAL A 211 1.66 12.12 -11.05
CA VAL A 211 1.90 13.35 -10.30
C VAL A 211 1.82 14.52 -11.28
N LYS A 212 0.93 15.48 -11.01
CA LYS A 212 0.99 16.77 -11.71
C LYS A 212 2.37 17.38 -11.46
N ARG A 213 3.06 17.75 -12.53
CA ARG A 213 4.31 18.52 -12.43
C ARG A 213 4.00 19.75 -11.56
N ILE A 214 4.61 19.82 -10.40
CA ILE A 214 4.58 21.04 -9.61
C ILE A 214 5.60 21.94 -10.31
N ASP A 215 5.12 22.94 -11.02
CA ASP A 215 5.98 24.04 -11.47
C ASP A 215 6.35 24.82 -10.20
N ALA A 216 7.27 24.25 -9.43
CA ALA A 216 7.92 24.98 -8.37
C ALA A 216 8.80 26.03 -9.06
N ASP A 217 8.47 27.29 -8.84
CA ASP A 217 9.31 28.40 -9.29
C ASP A 217 10.57 28.47 -8.40
N ILE A 218 11.36 27.39 -8.46
CA ILE A 218 12.67 27.34 -7.81
C ILE A 218 13.62 28.09 -8.72
N GLN A 219 13.76 29.38 -8.46
CA GLN A 219 14.78 30.19 -9.12
C GLN A 219 16.12 29.86 -8.50
N ILE A 220 16.89 29.01 -9.17
CA ILE A 220 18.28 28.82 -8.83
C ILE A 220 19.03 29.93 -9.53
N GLU A 221 19.56 30.89 -8.75
CA GLU A 221 20.44 31.93 -9.29
C GLU A 221 21.73 31.31 -9.83
N LYS A 222 21.66 30.87 -11.05
CA LYS A 222 22.75 30.18 -11.73
C LYS A 222 23.92 31.15 -12.06
N GLY A 223 23.59 32.39 -12.36
CA GLY A 223 24.58 33.33 -12.90
C GLY A 223 25.28 32.71 -14.12
N LYS A 224 26.62 32.85 -14.16
CA LYS A 224 27.50 32.22 -15.16
C LYS A 224 28.03 30.86 -14.69
N ASN A 225 27.58 30.36 -13.54
CA ASN A 225 28.10 29.11 -12.97
C ASN A 225 27.43 27.86 -13.56
N ARG A 226 28.20 26.79 -13.64
CA ARG A 226 27.68 25.42 -13.85
C ARG A 226 27.25 24.88 -12.49
N ILE A 227 26.02 24.40 -12.40
CA ILE A 227 25.45 23.86 -11.15
C ILE A 227 25.30 22.35 -11.29
N ILE A 228 25.85 21.62 -10.32
CA ILE A 228 25.66 20.18 -10.16
C ILE A 228 24.75 19.96 -8.96
N ILE A 229 23.64 19.24 -9.17
CA ILE A 229 22.70 18.90 -8.11
C ILE A 229 22.75 17.39 -7.93
N ALA A 230 23.15 16.94 -6.75
CA ALA A 230 23.08 15.55 -6.35
C ALA A 230 21.82 15.35 -5.48
N GLY A 231 20.91 14.51 -5.94
CA GLY A 231 19.63 14.24 -5.25
C GLY A 231 19.50 12.79 -4.80
N SER A 232 18.91 12.59 -3.62
CA SER A 232 18.64 11.25 -3.05
C SER A 232 19.89 10.39 -2.85
N THR A 233 20.98 11.00 -2.44
CA THR A 233 22.25 10.30 -2.19
C THR A 233 22.14 9.36 -0.98
N HIS A 234 22.83 8.24 -1.05
CA HIS A 234 22.94 7.26 0.03
C HIS A 234 24.33 7.28 0.66
N LYS A 235 24.44 6.68 1.84
CA LYS A 235 25.71 6.59 2.57
C LYS A 235 26.81 6.01 1.69
N GLY A 236 27.89 6.74 1.49
CA GLY A 236 29.04 6.39 0.66
C GLY A 236 28.99 6.98 -0.76
N GLU A 237 27.86 7.49 -1.22
CA GLU A 237 27.74 8.15 -2.53
C GLU A 237 28.23 9.61 -2.46
N ASP A 238 28.03 10.27 -1.31
CA ASP A 238 28.45 11.66 -1.11
C ASP A 238 29.95 11.85 -1.31
N GLU A 239 30.78 10.93 -0.78
CA GLU A 239 32.23 10.97 -0.90
C GLU A 239 32.67 10.81 -2.36
N ILE A 240 31.99 9.96 -3.13
CA ILE A 240 32.28 9.74 -4.55
C ILE A 240 31.92 11.01 -5.35
N ILE A 241 30.75 11.59 -5.07
CA ILE A 241 30.28 12.81 -5.73
C ILE A 241 31.19 14.00 -5.43
N LEU A 242 31.56 14.18 -4.16
CA LEU A 242 32.46 15.23 -3.75
C LEU A 242 33.84 15.09 -4.40
N SER A 243 34.40 13.89 -4.46
CA SER A 243 35.68 13.62 -5.11
C SER A 243 35.63 13.92 -6.62
N ALA A 244 34.51 13.55 -7.27
CA ALA A 244 34.28 13.87 -8.68
C ALA A 244 34.14 15.40 -8.89
N PHE A 245 33.39 16.06 -8.00
CA PHE A 245 33.23 17.51 -8.01
C PHE A 245 34.57 18.28 -7.87
N GLU A 246 35.43 17.84 -6.95
CA GLU A 246 36.76 18.46 -6.78
C GLU A 246 37.63 18.35 -8.06
N LYS A 247 37.54 17.23 -8.77
CA LYS A 247 38.23 17.06 -10.05
C LYS A 247 37.64 17.99 -11.12
N LEU A 248 36.32 18.03 -11.23
CA LEU A 248 35.62 18.90 -12.18
C LEU A 248 35.93 20.40 -11.93
N LYS A 249 35.99 20.80 -10.66
CA LYS A 249 36.27 22.20 -10.28
C LYS A 249 37.68 22.66 -10.64
N LYS A 250 38.64 21.72 -10.76
CA LYS A 250 39.99 22.04 -11.26
C LYS A 250 40.01 22.36 -12.76
N GLU A 251 39.14 21.70 -13.53
CA GLU A 251 39.01 21.93 -14.98
C GLU A 251 38.03 23.09 -15.29
N PHE A 252 36.97 23.20 -14.48
CA PHE A 252 35.89 24.15 -14.65
C PHE A 252 35.66 24.93 -13.34
N SER A 253 36.42 26.02 -13.15
CA SER A 253 36.39 26.83 -11.91
C SER A 253 35.05 27.49 -11.62
N ASP A 254 34.17 27.60 -12.61
CA ASP A 254 32.79 28.10 -12.56
C ASP A 254 31.75 27.05 -12.08
N THR A 255 32.19 25.85 -11.69
CA THR A 255 31.29 24.79 -11.19
C THR A 255 31.00 24.95 -9.71
N LYS A 256 29.72 24.86 -9.33
CA LYS A 256 29.21 24.92 -7.97
C LYS A 256 28.33 23.74 -7.66
#